data_00a0c61682122491a02b944c067e2de7
#
_entry.id   00a0c61682122491a02b944c067e2de7
#
_cell.length_a   1.000
_cell.length_b   1.000
_cell.length_c   1.000
_cell.angle_alpha   90.00
_cell.angle_beta   90.00
_cell.angle_gamma   90.00
#
_symmetry.space_group_name_H-M   'P 1'
#
loop_
_entity.id
_entity.type
_entity.pdbx_description
1 polymer ?
#
loop_
_entity_poly.entity_id
_entity_poly.type
_entity_poly.pdbx_seq_one_letter_code
_entity_poly.pdbx_strand_id
1 'polypeptide(L)'
;MTATDTLRDTLRATLRTLVGEAHVLTEGDLTAYEQDWRKRERGHALAVVRPGTTEEVAAVVKACAAAGVSWVPQGGNTGMVVGSIPDATGTQVLLSLQRLNRIRTIDAANLTVTVEAGCVLQTLQEACEKEGFLFPLSLAAEGSCTIGGNLATNAGGTQVVRYGN
;
A
#
# COMPACT_ATOMS: atom_id res chain seq x y z
N MET A 1 -31.54 9.84 4.76
CA MET A 1 -30.47 9.11 4.06
C MET A 1 -30.44 9.66 2.65
N THR A 2 -29.35 10.25 2.23
CA THR A 2 -29.22 10.81 0.86
C THR A 2 -28.90 9.69 -0.13
N ALA A 3 -29.11 9.92 -1.44
CA ALA A 3 -28.70 8.96 -2.48
C ALA A 3 -27.20 8.67 -2.41
N THR A 4 -26.40 9.66 -2.01
CA THR A 4 -24.95 9.54 -1.82
C THR A 4 -24.61 8.62 -0.64
N ASP A 5 -25.35 8.68 0.45
CA ASP A 5 -25.12 7.79 1.61
C ASP A 5 -25.42 6.35 1.24
N THR A 6 -26.52 6.12 0.52
CA THR A 6 -26.88 4.77 0.03
C THR A 6 -25.79 4.18 -0.89
N LEU A 7 -25.22 5.00 -1.78
CA LEU A 7 -24.14 4.56 -2.67
C LEU A 7 -22.87 4.16 -1.90
N ARG A 8 -22.49 4.96 -0.90
CA ARG A 8 -21.34 4.67 -0.04
C ARG A 8 -21.53 3.39 0.77
N ASP A 9 -22.70 3.18 1.33
CA ASP A 9 -23.01 1.96 2.09
C ASP A 9 -23.03 0.72 1.19
N THR A 10 -23.57 0.84 -0.02
CA THR A 10 -23.53 -0.21 -1.03
C THR A 10 -22.08 -0.56 -1.42
N LEU A 11 -21.22 0.45 -1.62
CA LEU A 11 -19.82 0.23 -1.92
C LEU A 11 -19.11 -0.47 -0.75
N ARG A 12 -19.30 -0.03 0.50
CA ARG A 12 -18.73 -0.68 1.68
C ARG A 12 -19.13 -2.14 1.79
N ALA A 13 -20.39 -2.47 1.55
CA ALA A 13 -20.89 -3.87 1.54
C ALA A 13 -20.21 -4.68 0.43
N THR A 14 -20.07 -4.11 -0.77
CA THR A 14 -19.36 -4.75 -1.89
C THR A 14 -17.91 -5.01 -1.54
N LEU A 15 -17.20 -4.03 -0.98
CA LEU A 15 -15.80 -4.16 -0.58
C LEU A 15 -15.61 -5.27 0.46
N ARG A 16 -16.51 -5.39 1.44
CA ARG A 16 -16.51 -6.48 2.43
C ARG A 16 -16.70 -7.86 1.79
N THR A 17 -17.55 -7.96 0.79
CA THR A 17 -17.73 -9.21 0.04
C THR A 17 -16.47 -9.59 -0.75
N LEU A 18 -15.74 -8.61 -1.29
CA LEU A 18 -14.55 -8.84 -2.13
C LEU A 18 -13.32 -9.28 -1.32
N VAL A 19 -13.07 -8.67 -0.16
CA VAL A 19 -11.82 -8.88 0.60
C VAL A 19 -12.05 -9.48 2.00
N GLY A 20 -13.30 -9.70 2.39
CA GLY A 20 -13.71 -10.17 3.72
C GLY A 20 -13.92 -9.02 4.71
N GLU A 21 -14.88 -9.20 5.62
CA GLU A 21 -15.33 -8.21 6.61
C GLU A 21 -14.17 -7.65 7.46
N ALA A 22 -13.27 -8.52 7.94
CA ALA A 22 -12.13 -8.16 8.78
C ALA A 22 -11.08 -7.30 8.07
N HIS A 23 -11.20 -7.14 6.75
CA HIS A 23 -10.24 -6.41 5.91
C HIS A 23 -10.79 -5.10 5.33
N VAL A 24 -11.99 -4.69 5.77
CA VAL A 24 -12.60 -3.38 5.46
C VAL A 24 -12.85 -2.64 6.76
N LEU A 25 -11.98 -1.71 7.09
CA LEU A 25 -12.07 -0.94 8.31
C LEU A 25 -12.81 0.37 8.03
N THR A 26 -13.89 0.62 8.76
CA THR A 26 -14.74 1.82 8.67
C THR A 26 -14.86 2.55 9.99
N GLU A 27 -14.38 1.94 11.08
CA GLU A 27 -14.52 2.39 12.45
C GLU A 27 -13.26 2.10 13.25
N GLY A 28 -13.15 2.66 14.44
CA GLY A 28 -12.02 2.51 15.34
C GLY A 28 -10.90 3.53 15.07
N ASP A 29 -9.71 3.25 15.58
CA ASP A 29 -8.55 4.11 15.38
C ASP A 29 -7.87 3.80 14.04
N LEU A 30 -8.11 4.66 13.05
CA LEU A 30 -7.51 4.58 11.72
C LEU A 30 -6.31 5.52 11.56
N THR A 31 -5.80 6.10 12.63
CA THR A 31 -4.69 7.08 12.60
C THR A 31 -3.47 6.57 11.83
N ALA A 32 -3.13 5.29 11.96
CA ALA A 32 -1.98 4.69 11.26
C ALA A 32 -2.12 4.72 9.71
N TYR A 33 -3.34 4.78 9.20
CA TYR A 33 -3.65 4.84 7.77
C TYR A 33 -3.90 6.27 7.30
N GLU A 34 -4.49 7.12 8.15
CA GLU A 34 -5.02 8.44 7.80
C GLU A 34 -4.04 9.58 8.06
N GLN A 35 -2.99 9.37 8.88
CA GLN A 35 -2.02 10.39 9.23
C GLN A 35 -0.73 10.19 8.44
N ASP A 36 -0.17 11.32 7.92
CA ASP A 36 1.11 11.29 7.23
C ASP A 36 2.29 11.00 8.18
N TRP A 37 3.43 10.58 7.61
CA TRP A 37 4.64 10.24 8.37
C TRP A 37 5.13 11.36 9.29
N ARG A 38 4.98 12.62 8.87
CA ARG A 38 5.38 13.80 9.65
C ARG A 38 4.36 14.23 10.69
N LYS A 39 3.19 13.59 10.74
CA LYS A 39 2.06 13.92 11.61
C LYS A 39 1.56 15.37 11.45
N ARG A 40 1.68 15.92 10.25
CA ARG A 40 1.26 17.28 9.90
C ARG A 40 -0.13 17.33 9.31
N GLU A 41 -0.44 16.30 8.54
CA GLU A 41 -1.72 16.16 7.83
C GLU A 41 -2.43 14.89 8.26
N ARG A 42 -3.73 14.98 8.37
CA ARG A 42 -4.61 13.84 8.60
C ARG A 42 -5.84 13.96 7.72
N GLY A 43 -6.08 12.91 6.95
CA GLY A 43 -7.29 12.77 6.16
C GLY A 43 -8.33 11.88 6.84
N HIS A 44 -9.40 11.58 6.09
CA HIS A 44 -10.44 10.64 6.48
C HIS A 44 -10.77 9.70 5.33
N ALA A 45 -10.67 8.39 5.57
CA ALA A 45 -11.05 7.40 4.59
C ALA A 45 -12.55 7.08 4.66
N LEU A 46 -13.20 6.88 3.51
CA LEU A 46 -14.50 6.25 3.42
C LEU A 46 -14.46 4.82 3.99
N ALA A 47 -13.38 4.12 3.70
CA ALA A 47 -13.01 2.82 4.25
C ALA A 47 -11.52 2.58 4.00
N VAL A 48 -10.85 1.85 4.90
CA VAL A 48 -9.52 1.28 4.67
C VAL A 48 -9.71 -0.16 4.24
N VAL A 49 -9.28 -0.48 3.01
CA VAL A 49 -9.44 -1.80 2.39
C VAL A 49 -8.08 -2.46 2.28
N ARG A 50 -7.95 -3.70 2.76
CA ARG A 50 -6.71 -4.45 2.85
C ARG A 50 -6.78 -5.75 2.03
N PRO A 51 -6.67 -5.71 0.69
CA PRO A 51 -6.65 -6.91 -0.14
C PRO A 51 -5.43 -7.78 0.14
N GLY A 52 -5.58 -9.08 0.01
CA GLY A 52 -4.52 -10.08 0.20
C GLY A 52 -4.01 -10.71 -1.09
N THR A 53 -4.67 -10.42 -2.23
CA THR A 53 -4.27 -10.94 -3.54
C THR A 53 -4.35 -9.85 -4.62
N THR A 54 -3.68 -10.08 -5.74
CA THR A 54 -3.75 -9.18 -6.91
C THR A 54 -5.17 -9.12 -7.49
N GLU A 55 -5.88 -10.24 -7.47
CA GLU A 55 -7.26 -10.35 -7.93
C GLU A 55 -8.20 -9.53 -7.06
N GLU A 56 -8.02 -9.56 -5.73
CA GLU A 56 -8.77 -8.71 -4.80
C GLU A 56 -8.48 -7.23 -5.04
N VAL A 57 -7.22 -6.83 -5.27
CA VAL A 57 -6.88 -5.44 -5.65
C VAL A 57 -7.62 -5.01 -6.90
N ALA A 58 -7.58 -5.84 -7.96
CA ALA A 58 -8.27 -5.55 -9.22
C ALA A 58 -9.78 -5.42 -9.04
N ALA A 59 -10.39 -6.27 -8.22
CA ALA A 59 -11.81 -6.24 -7.92
C ALA A 59 -12.20 -4.97 -7.14
N VAL A 60 -11.41 -4.60 -6.12
CA VAL A 60 -11.62 -3.36 -5.33
C VAL A 60 -11.54 -2.12 -6.23
N VAL A 61 -10.49 -2.03 -7.07
CA VAL A 61 -10.32 -0.91 -8.00
C VAL A 61 -11.50 -0.79 -8.96
N LYS A 62 -11.97 -1.91 -9.53
CA LYS A 62 -13.15 -1.94 -10.41
C LYS A 62 -14.42 -1.49 -9.68
N ALA A 63 -14.64 -1.94 -8.45
CA ALA A 63 -15.80 -1.55 -7.64
C ALA A 63 -15.78 -0.04 -7.33
N CYS A 64 -14.64 0.51 -6.94
CA CYS A 64 -14.48 1.95 -6.70
C CYS A 64 -14.73 2.76 -7.98
N ALA A 65 -14.15 2.34 -9.10
CA ALA A 65 -14.34 3.01 -10.39
C ALA A 65 -15.81 3.00 -10.83
N ALA A 66 -16.52 1.87 -10.69
CA ALA A 66 -17.94 1.74 -11.01
C ALA A 66 -18.83 2.63 -10.12
N ALA A 67 -18.42 2.85 -8.87
CA ALA A 67 -19.09 3.74 -7.93
C ALA A 67 -18.71 5.23 -8.08
N GLY A 68 -17.76 5.58 -8.96
CA GLY A 68 -17.23 6.95 -9.10
C GLY A 68 -16.46 7.42 -7.85
N VAL A 69 -15.92 6.49 -7.06
CA VAL A 69 -15.17 6.77 -5.81
C VAL A 69 -13.68 6.65 -6.09
N SER A 70 -12.92 7.69 -5.76
CA SER A 70 -11.47 7.66 -5.86
C SER A 70 -10.83 6.82 -4.75
N TRP A 71 -9.61 6.33 -5.01
CA TRP A 71 -8.86 5.54 -4.04
C TRP A 71 -7.41 6.01 -3.93
N VAL A 72 -6.82 5.83 -2.75
CA VAL A 72 -5.44 6.18 -2.45
C VAL A 72 -4.69 4.89 -2.12
N PRO A 73 -3.72 4.45 -2.95
CA PRO A 73 -2.90 3.30 -2.62
C PRO A 73 -1.89 3.66 -1.52
N GLN A 74 -1.73 2.76 -0.55
CA GLN A 74 -0.78 2.94 0.55
C GLN A 74 0.07 1.68 0.75
N GLY A 75 1.41 1.87 0.78
CA GLY A 75 2.38 0.89 1.23
C GLY A 75 2.71 1.07 2.71
N GLY A 76 3.97 1.39 3.02
CA GLY A 76 4.45 1.60 4.39
C GLY A 76 4.14 2.97 5.00
N ASN A 77 3.46 3.84 4.29
CA ASN A 77 3.12 5.22 4.71
C ASN A 77 4.33 6.06 5.16
N THR A 78 5.49 5.86 4.53
CA THR A 78 6.76 6.53 4.87
C THR A 78 7.05 7.75 3.99
N GLY A 79 6.18 8.07 3.03
CA GLY A 79 6.30 9.22 2.15
C GLY A 79 6.13 10.55 2.89
N MET A 80 6.91 11.58 2.48
CA MET A 80 6.90 12.88 3.17
C MET A 80 6.12 13.97 2.43
N VAL A 81 5.43 13.62 1.35
CA VAL A 81 4.68 14.55 0.48
C VAL A 81 3.17 14.35 0.54
N VAL A 82 2.71 13.65 1.59
CA VAL A 82 1.28 13.43 1.91
C VAL A 82 0.50 12.58 0.89
N GLY A 83 1.13 12.08 -0.16
CA GLY A 83 0.47 11.36 -1.27
C GLY A 83 -0.06 9.96 -0.94
N SER A 84 0.17 9.43 0.28
CA SER A 84 -0.26 8.09 0.70
C SER A 84 -1.42 8.09 1.70
N ILE A 85 -1.97 9.24 2.06
CA ILE A 85 -3.16 9.35 2.92
C ILE A 85 -4.35 9.91 2.14
N PRO A 86 -5.59 9.62 2.55
CA PRO A 86 -6.77 10.22 1.93
C PRO A 86 -6.87 11.71 2.25
N ASP A 87 -7.72 12.42 1.53
CA ASP A 87 -8.07 13.79 1.88
C ASP A 87 -9.01 13.86 3.09
N ALA A 88 -9.35 15.08 3.52
CA ALA A 88 -10.21 15.31 4.68
C ALA A 88 -11.71 15.11 4.40
N THR A 89 -12.12 14.78 3.18
CA THR A 89 -13.53 14.73 2.79
C THR A 89 -14.28 13.47 3.25
N GLY A 90 -13.56 12.40 3.59
CA GLY A 90 -14.17 11.11 3.93
C GLY A 90 -14.83 10.41 2.73
N THR A 91 -14.43 10.75 1.50
CA THR A 91 -15.03 10.21 0.29
C THR A 91 -14.14 9.22 -0.47
N GLN A 92 -12.87 9.11 -0.08
CA GLN A 92 -11.89 8.27 -0.73
C GLN A 92 -11.73 6.93 -0.02
N VAL A 93 -11.54 5.86 -0.78
CA VAL A 93 -11.12 4.54 -0.24
C VAL A 93 -9.60 4.54 -0.10
N LEU A 94 -9.08 4.17 1.07
CA LEU A 94 -7.67 3.89 1.24
C LEU A 94 -7.41 2.40 0.93
N LEU A 95 -6.54 2.13 -0.04
CA LEU A 95 -6.17 0.79 -0.49
C LEU A 95 -4.81 0.40 0.09
N SER A 96 -4.81 -0.29 1.22
CA SER A 96 -3.58 -0.72 1.88
C SER A 96 -3.04 -2.02 1.25
N LEU A 97 -1.79 -1.99 0.77
CA LEU A 97 -1.14 -3.13 0.14
C LEU A 97 -0.32 -4.00 1.11
N GLN A 98 -0.39 -3.75 2.42
CA GLN A 98 0.43 -4.41 3.43
C GLN A 98 0.28 -5.93 3.49
N ARG A 99 -0.87 -6.49 3.06
CA ARG A 99 -1.10 -7.95 3.02
C ARG A 99 -0.47 -8.63 1.81
N LEU A 100 -0.11 -7.89 0.78
CA LEU A 100 0.64 -8.39 -0.37
C LEU A 100 2.14 -8.27 -0.08
N ASN A 101 2.67 -9.11 0.78
CA ASN A 101 4.02 -8.95 1.33
C ASN A 101 4.97 -10.13 1.09
N ARG A 102 4.61 -11.05 0.20
CA ARG A 102 5.41 -12.25 -0.08
C ARG A 102 6.55 -11.97 -1.04
N ILE A 103 7.71 -12.60 -0.79
CA ILE A 103 8.75 -12.80 -1.80
C ILE A 103 8.36 -14.06 -2.56
N ARG A 104 8.07 -13.93 -3.85
CA ARG A 104 7.58 -15.03 -4.69
C ARG A 104 8.71 -15.89 -5.20
N THR A 105 9.82 -15.27 -5.64
CA THR A 105 10.97 -15.99 -6.23
C THR A 105 12.21 -15.12 -6.11
N ILE A 106 13.33 -15.74 -5.76
CA ILE A 106 14.68 -15.20 -5.96
C ILE A 106 15.34 -16.06 -7.04
N ASP A 107 15.60 -15.46 -8.20
CA ASP A 107 16.24 -16.14 -9.35
C ASP A 107 17.72 -15.77 -9.38
N ALA A 108 18.54 -16.63 -8.81
CA ALA A 108 19.98 -16.45 -8.72
C ALA A 108 20.67 -16.43 -10.10
N ALA A 109 20.14 -17.16 -11.09
CA ALA A 109 20.73 -17.21 -12.41
C ALA A 109 20.55 -15.90 -13.20
N ASN A 110 19.40 -15.25 -13.04
CA ASN A 110 19.07 -14.00 -13.70
C ASN A 110 19.33 -12.76 -12.80
N LEU A 111 19.75 -12.95 -11.54
CA LEU A 111 19.92 -11.88 -10.56
C LEU A 111 18.67 -11.02 -10.41
N THR A 112 17.50 -11.67 -10.36
CA THR A 112 16.21 -11.01 -10.24
C THR A 112 15.42 -11.55 -9.05
N VAL A 113 14.49 -10.71 -8.53
CA VAL A 113 13.55 -11.10 -7.51
C VAL A 113 12.13 -10.69 -7.90
N THR A 114 11.18 -11.60 -7.70
CA THR A 114 9.75 -11.31 -7.85
C THR A 114 9.13 -11.20 -6.46
N VAL A 115 8.58 -10.03 -6.15
CA VAL A 115 8.04 -9.72 -4.81
C VAL A 115 6.71 -8.98 -4.93
N GLU A 116 5.87 -9.12 -3.94
CA GLU A 116 4.59 -8.39 -3.84
C GLU A 116 4.82 -6.95 -3.38
N ALA A 117 3.94 -6.03 -3.78
CA ALA A 117 4.11 -4.59 -3.59
C ALA A 117 4.20 -4.14 -2.12
N GLY A 118 3.58 -4.86 -1.20
CA GLY A 118 3.61 -4.58 0.24
C GLY A 118 4.77 -5.24 0.99
N CYS A 119 5.69 -5.90 0.29
CA CYS A 119 6.90 -6.46 0.89
C CYS A 119 7.77 -5.33 1.43
N VAL A 120 8.16 -5.43 2.72
CA VAL A 120 9.05 -4.45 3.36
C VAL A 120 10.47 -4.57 2.81
N LEU A 121 11.13 -3.45 2.56
CA LEU A 121 12.46 -3.41 1.96
C LEU A 121 13.47 -4.23 2.77
N GLN A 122 13.53 -4.06 4.08
CA GLN A 122 14.43 -4.81 4.95
C GLN A 122 14.21 -6.33 4.84
N THR A 123 12.95 -6.78 4.78
CA THR A 123 12.64 -8.21 4.58
C THR A 123 13.22 -8.76 3.28
N LEU A 124 13.18 -7.96 2.22
CA LEU A 124 13.77 -8.33 0.94
C LEU A 124 15.30 -8.36 1.03
N GLN A 125 15.92 -7.35 1.65
CA GLN A 125 17.38 -7.30 1.85
C GLN A 125 17.88 -8.54 2.59
N GLU A 126 17.25 -8.88 3.72
CA GLU A 126 17.59 -10.05 4.53
C GLU A 126 17.41 -11.38 3.77
N ALA A 127 16.38 -11.46 2.91
CA ALA A 127 16.16 -12.63 2.08
C ALA A 127 17.24 -12.78 0.99
N CYS A 128 17.62 -11.68 0.33
CA CYS A 128 18.71 -11.69 -0.65
C CYS A 128 20.07 -12.02 -0.01
N GLU A 129 20.35 -11.48 1.18
CA GLU A 129 21.59 -11.73 1.93
C GLU A 129 21.76 -13.21 2.28
N LYS A 130 20.70 -13.91 2.69
CA LYS A 130 20.69 -15.36 2.96
C LYS A 130 21.09 -16.20 1.74
N GLU A 131 20.78 -15.70 0.55
CA GLU A 131 21.15 -16.32 -0.73
C GLU A 131 22.51 -15.85 -1.25
N GLY A 132 23.24 -15.03 -0.49
CA GLY A 132 24.56 -14.48 -0.86
C GLY A 132 24.50 -13.29 -1.81
N PHE A 133 23.38 -12.62 -1.94
CA PHE A 133 23.19 -11.46 -2.82
C PHE A 133 22.97 -10.16 -2.04
N LEU A 134 23.34 -9.04 -2.66
CA LEU A 134 23.06 -7.70 -2.18
C LEU A 134 21.85 -7.12 -2.93
N PHE A 135 20.82 -6.69 -2.17
CA PHE A 135 19.80 -5.77 -2.70
C PHE A 135 20.22 -4.34 -2.36
N PRO A 136 20.66 -3.52 -3.35
CA PRO A 136 21.48 -2.32 -3.07
C PRO A 136 20.69 -1.06 -2.66
N LEU A 137 19.37 -1.11 -2.55
CA LEU A 137 18.59 0.02 -2.06
C LEU A 137 18.73 0.13 -0.54
N SER A 138 19.33 1.21 -0.07
CA SER A 138 19.47 1.51 1.38
C SER A 138 19.00 2.92 1.68
N LEU A 139 17.97 3.04 2.53
CA LEU A 139 17.36 4.30 2.94
C LEU A 139 16.84 4.23 4.39
N ALA A 140 16.63 5.38 5.01
CA ALA A 140 16.31 5.46 6.43
C ALA A 140 15.02 4.72 6.85
N ALA A 141 14.09 4.52 5.93
CA ALA A 141 12.80 3.88 6.18
C ALA A 141 12.76 2.38 5.83
N GLU A 142 13.90 1.71 5.64
CA GLU A 142 13.97 0.33 5.12
C GLU A 142 13.17 -0.69 5.95
N GLY A 143 13.04 -0.47 7.26
CA GLY A 143 12.21 -1.31 8.14
C GLY A 143 10.69 -1.08 8.02
N SER A 144 10.24 -0.11 7.23
CA SER A 144 8.82 0.27 7.13
C SER A 144 8.35 0.52 5.70
N CYS A 145 9.21 1.02 4.80
CA CYS A 145 8.85 1.24 3.41
C CYS A 145 8.65 -0.09 2.68
N THR A 146 7.83 -0.06 1.64
CA THR A 146 7.50 -1.25 0.86
C THR A 146 8.01 -1.12 -0.57
N ILE A 147 8.29 -2.25 -1.21
CA ILE A 147 8.87 -2.28 -2.56
C ILE A 147 7.96 -1.57 -3.57
N GLY A 148 6.63 -1.78 -3.50
CA GLY A 148 5.70 -1.07 -4.37
C GLY A 148 5.73 0.44 -4.18
N GLY A 149 5.86 0.90 -2.93
CA GLY A 149 6.02 2.33 -2.62
C GLY A 149 7.34 2.89 -3.14
N ASN A 150 8.45 2.15 -2.97
CA ASN A 150 9.75 2.55 -3.47
C ASN A 150 9.77 2.70 -4.99
N LEU A 151 9.18 1.74 -5.72
CA LEU A 151 9.04 1.80 -7.18
C LEU A 151 8.14 2.95 -7.63
N ALA A 152 6.98 3.14 -6.98
CA ALA A 152 6.02 4.18 -7.34
C ALA A 152 6.58 5.61 -7.17
N THR A 153 7.53 5.80 -6.27
CA THR A 153 8.12 7.11 -5.97
C THR A 153 9.56 7.25 -6.49
N ASN A 154 10.06 6.24 -7.21
CA ASN A 154 11.46 6.17 -7.65
C ASN A 154 12.42 6.43 -6.48
N ALA A 155 12.21 5.70 -5.38
CA ALA A 155 12.93 5.94 -4.13
C ALA A 155 14.42 5.64 -4.30
N GLY A 156 15.22 6.68 -4.17
CA GLY A 156 16.68 6.58 -4.10
C GLY A 156 17.16 6.39 -2.66
N GLY A 157 18.33 5.80 -2.53
CA GLY A 157 19.00 5.61 -1.24
C GLY A 157 20.42 6.13 -1.26
N THR A 158 21.22 5.72 -0.29
CA THR A 158 22.61 6.18 -0.16
C THR A 158 23.54 5.60 -1.23
N GLN A 159 23.11 4.59 -1.97
CA GLN A 159 23.94 3.85 -2.94
C GLN A 159 23.61 4.17 -4.41
N VAL A 160 22.75 5.15 -4.67
CA VAL A 160 22.29 5.50 -6.04
C VAL A 160 23.39 5.93 -6.98
N VAL A 161 24.49 6.50 -6.48
CA VAL A 161 25.64 6.90 -7.33
C VAL A 161 26.25 5.66 -8.02
N ARG A 162 26.21 4.50 -7.38
CA ARG A 162 26.75 3.25 -7.93
C ARG A 162 25.72 2.43 -8.68
N TYR A 163 24.52 2.30 -8.15
CA TYR A 163 23.52 1.32 -8.60
C TYR A 163 22.32 1.94 -9.30
N GLY A 164 22.18 3.27 -9.27
CA GLY A 164 21.02 3.96 -9.81
C GLY A 164 19.81 3.92 -8.86
N ASN A 165 18.70 4.44 -9.36
CA ASN A 165 17.38 4.38 -8.71
C ASN A 165 16.54 3.26 -9.29
#